data_13d6f318f33de580ff24b52090f031cb
#
_entry.id   13d6f318f33de580ff24b52090f031cb
#
_cell.length_a   1.000
_cell.length_b   1.000
_cell.length_c   1.000
_cell.angle_alpha   90.00
_cell.angle_beta   90.00
_cell.angle_gamma   90.00
#
_symmetry.space_group_name_H-M   'P 1'
#
loop_
_entity.id
_entity.type
_entity.pdbx_description
1 polymer ?
#
loop_
_entity_poly.entity_id
_entity_poly.type
_entity_poly.pdbx_seq_one_letter_code
_entity_poly.pdbx_strand_id
1 'polypeptide(L)'
;MAFSPVKSRAGANCQIIFTGDVFRCIGTRPRKGGAMGKIYFDNGSTSFPKAPGVGRAMAELLERGAFNINRGGYEGAYEMAGRVLDTREMLAKLFHAESSRQVIFTPGITWSLNMFLNGFLREGDHVVVSGMEHNGVMRPLEQLRKTKGISYDVARTSSEGEVTAEAVEKKIGPKTRLVLVLHASNVCGTVLPIEEIGEVCKRHDVFFAVDTAQSAGTLSIDMQKANIDFLGFTGHKGLKGPQGIGGFLISPELDACVRPVILGGTGSHSDLLSQPEELPDKYESGTMNLPGIIGLHAALSYLEETGIDVIRREKEQLTARFLDGVREIPGVRVIGKQTMEHRTAVVSLDFPEMDNAIAAFLLEQEYGIMTRVGLHCAPLAHQSLGTFPKGTVRFSFSEQNTEEEIVRGIEAVKRITENRNYL
;
A
#
# COMPACT_ATOMS: atom_id res chain seq x y z
N MET A 1 -21.12 -2.25 -12.30
CA MET A 1 -22.20 -3.22 -12.50
C MET A 1 -22.90 -3.37 -11.16
N ALA A 2 -24.18 -3.07 -11.09
CA ALA A 2 -24.98 -3.16 -9.88
C ALA A 2 -25.28 -4.63 -9.55
N PHE A 3 -24.96 -5.06 -8.35
CA PHE A 3 -25.28 -6.39 -7.85
C PHE A 3 -26.70 -6.40 -7.29
N SER A 4 -27.61 -7.07 -7.98
CA SER A 4 -28.95 -7.38 -7.42
C SER A 4 -28.87 -8.71 -6.68
N PRO A 5 -29.39 -8.82 -5.44
CA PRO A 5 -29.43 -10.09 -4.72
C PRO A 5 -30.43 -11.03 -5.41
N VAL A 6 -29.95 -12.19 -5.85
CA VAL A 6 -30.83 -13.27 -6.37
C VAL A 6 -31.39 -14.03 -5.17
N LYS A 7 -32.69 -13.92 -4.94
CA LYS A 7 -33.39 -14.74 -3.94
C LYS A 7 -33.57 -16.17 -4.52
N SER A 8 -33.02 -17.17 -3.86
CA SER A 8 -33.34 -18.56 -4.14
C SER A 8 -34.77 -18.89 -3.66
N ARG A 9 -35.44 -19.81 -4.34
CA ARG A 9 -36.81 -20.27 -3.97
C ARG A 9 -36.90 -20.90 -2.55
N ALA A 10 -35.79 -21.08 -1.86
CA ALA A 10 -35.69 -21.69 -0.53
C ALA A 10 -35.37 -20.72 0.62
N GLY A 11 -35.39 -19.40 0.41
CA GLY A 11 -35.22 -18.41 1.47
C GLY A 11 -33.82 -18.30 2.11
N ALA A 12 -32.82 -19.00 1.59
CA ALA A 12 -31.43 -18.90 2.05
C ALA A 12 -30.69 -17.80 1.28
N ASN A 13 -29.97 -16.92 1.99
CA ASN A 13 -29.07 -15.96 1.36
C ASN A 13 -27.88 -16.73 0.76
N CYS A 14 -27.66 -16.58 -0.53
CA CYS A 14 -26.53 -17.17 -1.25
C CYS A 14 -25.51 -16.07 -1.53
N GLN A 15 -24.27 -16.24 -1.10
CA GLN A 15 -23.14 -15.41 -1.56
C GLN A 15 -22.44 -16.09 -2.73
N ILE A 16 -22.16 -15.31 -3.78
CA ILE A 16 -21.45 -15.77 -4.96
C ILE A 16 -19.96 -15.48 -4.76
N ILE A 17 -19.14 -16.52 -4.78
CA ILE A 17 -17.68 -16.39 -4.71
C ILE A 17 -17.11 -16.60 -6.13
N PHE A 18 -16.21 -15.71 -6.53
CA PHE A 18 -15.44 -15.81 -7.76
C PHE A 18 -14.17 -16.63 -7.50
N THR A 19 -14.09 -17.81 -8.10
CA THR A 19 -12.86 -18.59 -8.17
C THR A 19 -12.54 -18.83 -9.65
N GLY A 20 -11.71 -17.98 -10.24
CA GLY A 20 -11.44 -18.05 -11.69
C GLY A 20 -12.71 -17.86 -12.53
N ASP A 21 -12.90 -18.69 -13.58
CA ASP A 21 -14.05 -18.61 -14.50
C ASP A 21 -15.32 -19.36 -14.00
N VAL A 22 -15.35 -19.81 -12.74
CA VAL A 22 -16.45 -20.61 -12.20
C VAL A 22 -17.17 -19.89 -11.06
N PHE A 23 -18.50 -19.74 -11.21
CA PHE A 23 -19.40 -19.28 -10.15
C PHE A 23 -19.81 -20.47 -9.27
N ARG A 24 -19.48 -20.44 -7.99
CA ARG A 24 -20.03 -21.39 -7.00
C ARG A 24 -20.93 -20.66 -6.01
N CYS A 25 -22.13 -21.16 -5.84
CA CYS A 25 -23.06 -20.70 -4.81
C CYS A 25 -22.90 -21.59 -3.58
N ILE A 26 -22.42 -21.01 -2.47
CA ILE A 26 -22.34 -21.70 -1.18
C ILE A 26 -23.51 -21.20 -0.32
N GLY A 27 -24.41 -22.09 0.03
CA GLY A 27 -25.56 -21.76 0.89
C GLY A 27 -25.09 -21.41 2.31
N THR A 28 -25.55 -20.26 2.83
CA THR A 28 -25.27 -19.85 4.21
C THR A 28 -26.20 -20.61 5.17
N ARG A 29 -25.62 -21.35 6.12
CA ARG A 29 -26.41 -21.84 7.27
C ARG A 29 -26.70 -20.68 8.22
N PRO A 30 -27.91 -20.62 8.85
CA PRO A 30 -28.18 -19.58 9.85
C PRO A 30 -27.23 -19.75 11.04
N ARG A 31 -26.65 -18.62 11.51
CA ARG A 31 -25.73 -18.58 12.65
C ARG A 31 -26.41 -19.19 13.90
N LYS A 32 -25.82 -20.28 14.41
CA LYS A 32 -26.05 -20.73 15.78
C LYS A 32 -24.96 -20.12 16.67
N GLY A 33 -25.27 -19.04 17.36
CA GLY A 33 -24.34 -18.41 18.31
C GLY A 33 -24.57 -16.91 18.38
N GLY A 34 -24.50 -16.32 19.57
CA GLY A 34 -24.62 -14.89 19.82
C GLY A 34 -23.63 -14.08 18.95
N ALA A 35 -23.94 -12.82 18.69
CA ALA A 35 -23.18 -11.91 17.84
C ALA A 35 -21.75 -11.73 18.39
N MET A 36 -20.82 -12.57 17.96
CA MET A 36 -19.38 -12.33 18.19
C MET A 36 -19.00 -11.06 17.41
N GLY A 37 -18.36 -10.10 18.08
CA GLY A 37 -17.87 -8.88 17.48
C GLY A 37 -16.99 -9.20 16.25
N LYS A 38 -17.16 -8.43 15.17
CA LYS A 38 -16.34 -8.57 13.97
C LYS A 38 -14.89 -8.16 14.25
N ILE A 39 -13.92 -8.95 13.75
CA ILE A 39 -12.50 -8.70 13.87
C ILE A 39 -11.96 -8.31 12.49
N TYR A 40 -11.24 -7.18 12.43
CA TYR A 40 -10.68 -6.69 11.17
C TYR A 40 -9.17 -6.96 11.09
N PHE A 41 -8.79 -7.90 10.24
CA PHE A 41 -7.40 -8.27 9.95
C PHE A 41 -7.01 -8.03 8.48
N ASP A 42 -7.59 -7.02 7.84
CA ASP A 42 -7.24 -6.63 6.47
C ASP A 42 -6.69 -5.18 6.39
N ASN A 43 -5.90 -4.77 7.39
CA ASN A 43 -5.28 -3.44 7.44
C ASN A 43 -4.28 -3.18 6.29
N GLY A 44 -3.71 -4.22 5.71
CA GLY A 44 -2.86 -4.13 4.53
C GLY A 44 -3.59 -3.69 3.24
N SER A 45 -4.93 -3.80 3.20
CA SER A 45 -5.76 -3.24 2.12
C SER A 45 -6.13 -1.79 2.39
N THR A 46 -6.62 -1.50 3.59
CA THR A 46 -6.92 -0.14 4.10
C THR A 46 -6.99 -0.20 5.63
N SER A 47 -6.48 0.80 6.33
CA SER A 47 -6.57 0.83 7.79
C SER A 47 -8.03 0.94 8.27
N PHE A 48 -8.35 0.21 9.33
CA PHE A 48 -9.61 0.35 10.06
C PHE A 48 -9.40 -0.01 11.55
N PRO A 49 -9.87 0.86 12.46
CA PRO A 49 -10.41 2.21 12.19
C PRO A 49 -9.37 3.18 11.63
N LYS A 50 -9.83 4.31 11.11
CA LYS A 50 -8.95 5.43 10.73
C LYS A 50 -8.40 6.10 11.98
N ALA A 51 -7.36 6.94 11.81
CA ALA A 51 -6.88 7.76 12.92
C ALA A 51 -8.00 8.60 13.53
N PRO A 52 -8.01 8.80 14.86
CA PRO A 52 -8.96 9.68 15.52
C PRO A 52 -9.01 11.06 14.87
N GLY A 53 -10.22 11.62 14.73
CA GLY A 53 -10.39 12.96 14.16
C GLY A 53 -10.50 13.04 12.64
N VAL A 54 -10.04 12.05 11.87
CA VAL A 54 -10.07 12.08 10.38
C VAL A 54 -11.46 12.38 9.85
N GLY A 55 -12.46 11.59 10.22
CA GLY A 55 -13.85 11.79 9.74
C GLY A 55 -14.42 13.14 10.16
N ARG A 56 -14.13 13.60 11.39
CA ARG A 56 -14.57 14.90 11.90
C ARG A 56 -13.95 16.05 11.10
N ALA A 57 -12.63 16.03 10.91
CA ALA A 57 -11.93 17.09 10.19
C ALA A 57 -12.45 17.25 8.74
N MET A 58 -12.75 16.13 8.09
CA MET A 58 -13.34 16.13 6.74
C MET A 58 -14.76 16.71 6.73
N ALA A 59 -15.61 16.30 7.67
CA ALA A 59 -16.98 16.81 7.78
C ALA A 59 -17.02 18.31 8.09
N GLU A 60 -16.24 18.77 9.07
CA GLU A 60 -16.13 20.18 9.43
C GLU A 60 -15.66 21.05 8.27
N LEU A 61 -14.69 20.56 7.47
CA LEU A 61 -14.25 21.28 6.28
C LEU A 61 -15.40 21.47 5.29
N LEU A 62 -16.18 20.41 5.02
CA LEU A 62 -17.27 20.48 4.04
C LEU A 62 -18.42 21.37 4.53
N GLU A 63 -18.69 21.40 5.83
CA GLU A 63 -19.73 22.23 6.44
C GLU A 63 -19.35 23.72 6.50
N ARG A 64 -18.06 24.03 6.75
CA ARG A 64 -17.57 25.42 6.88
C ARG A 64 -17.15 26.06 5.56
N GLY A 65 -16.93 25.26 4.52
CA GLY A 65 -16.50 25.69 3.19
C GLY A 65 -15.09 25.19 2.85
N ALA A 66 -15.01 24.27 1.89
CA ALA A 66 -13.76 23.82 1.29
C ALA A 66 -13.32 24.83 0.22
N PHE A 67 -12.79 25.98 0.66
CA PHE A 67 -12.42 27.06 -0.26
C PHE A 67 -11.25 26.66 -1.15
N ASN A 68 -11.36 26.95 -2.45
CA ASN A 68 -10.30 26.65 -3.40
C ASN A 68 -9.07 27.53 -3.10
N ILE A 69 -7.93 26.89 -2.92
CA ILE A 69 -6.62 27.54 -2.78
C ILE A 69 -6.16 28.05 -4.16
N ASN A 70 -5.16 28.90 -4.20
CA ASN A 70 -4.49 29.46 -5.39
C ASN A 70 -5.29 30.50 -6.20
N ARG A 71 -6.60 30.69 -5.94
CA ARG A 71 -7.42 31.66 -6.70
C ARG A 71 -8.26 32.60 -5.82
N GLY A 72 -8.40 32.32 -4.53
CA GLY A 72 -9.19 33.12 -3.61
C GLY A 72 -8.34 34.19 -2.94
N GLY A 73 -8.71 35.48 -3.09
CA GLY A 73 -8.11 36.60 -2.36
C GLY A 73 -8.82 36.87 -1.02
N TYR A 74 -9.25 35.86 -0.29
CA TYR A 74 -10.02 35.99 0.96
C TYR A 74 -9.51 35.03 2.03
N GLU A 75 -9.78 35.37 3.30
CA GLU A 75 -9.24 34.71 4.49
C GLU A 75 -9.35 33.19 4.47
N GLY A 76 -10.53 32.64 4.15
CA GLY A 76 -10.75 31.18 4.11
C GLY A 76 -9.88 30.45 3.07
N ALA A 77 -9.54 31.11 1.94
CA ALA A 77 -8.62 30.50 0.96
C ALA A 77 -7.17 30.49 1.48
N TYR A 78 -6.75 31.54 2.17
CA TYR A 78 -5.42 31.61 2.80
C TYR A 78 -5.29 30.59 3.94
N GLU A 79 -6.31 30.48 4.81
CA GLU A 79 -6.32 29.45 5.87
C GLU A 79 -6.17 28.04 5.28
N MET A 80 -6.91 27.77 4.21
CA MET A 80 -6.86 26.48 3.55
C MET A 80 -5.49 26.20 2.91
N ALA A 81 -4.88 27.21 2.27
CA ALA A 81 -3.53 27.08 1.71
C ALA A 81 -2.49 26.81 2.83
N GLY A 82 -2.62 27.47 3.98
CA GLY A 82 -1.79 27.18 5.17
C GLY A 82 -1.89 25.73 5.60
N ARG A 83 -3.11 25.20 5.75
CA ARG A 83 -3.32 23.78 6.16
C ARG A 83 -2.78 22.77 5.14
N VAL A 84 -2.85 23.08 3.85
CA VAL A 84 -2.22 22.25 2.80
C VAL A 84 -0.70 22.30 2.93
N LEU A 85 -0.11 23.48 3.19
CA LEU A 85 1.32 23.63 3.42
C LEU A 85 1.76 22.84 4.65
N ASP A 86 1.06 23.00 5.79
CA ASP A 86 1.34 22.24 7.01
C ASP A 86 1.35 20.72 6.76
N THR A 87 0.39 20.22 5.95
CA THR A 87 0.35 18.80 5.60
C THR A 87 1.57 18.37 4.79
N ARG A 88 2.06 19.23 3.87
CA ARG A 88 3.30 18.96 3.13
C ARG A 88 4.52 18.96 4.03
N GLU A 89 4.59 19.90 4.97
CA GLU A 89 5.70 19.98 5.93
C GLU A 89 5.74 18.77 6.84
N MET A 90 4.59 18.29 7.32
CA MET A 90 4.50 17.06 8.10
C MET A 90 4.98 15.84 7.30
N LEU A 91 4.61 15.72 6.03
CA LEU A 91 5.08 14.64 5.15
C LEU A 91 6.58 14.75 4.85
N ALA A 92 7.07 15.96 4.57
CA ALA A 92 8.50 16.20 4.34
C ALA A 92 9.33 15.82 5.58
N LYS A 93 8.86 16.21 6.78
CA LYS A 93 9.47 15.82 8.06
C LYS A 93 9.44 14.30 8.27
N LEU A 94 8.29 13.66 7.99
CA LEU A 94 8.10 12.21 8.16
C LEU A 94 9.06 11.38 7.32
N PHE A 95 9.38 11.83 6.11
CA PHE A 95 10.24 11.11 5.14
C PHE A 95 11.64 11.72 5.02
N HIS A 96 11.97 12.70 5.85
CA HIS A 96 13.26 13.40 5.83
C HIS A 96 13.60 14.01 4.46
N ALA A 97 12.61 14.60 3.78
CA ALA A 97 12.83 15.35 2.55
C ALA A 97 13.45 16.72 2.83
N GLU A 98 14.17 17.27 1.87
CA GLU A 98 14.84 18.57 2.01
C GLU A 98 13.87 19.76 2.03
N SER A 99 12.73 19.61 1.36
CA SER A 99 11.73 20.66 1.21
C SER A 99 10.31 20.11 1.11
N SER A 100 9.36 20.80 1.72
CA SER A 100 7.93 20.52 1.57
C SER A 100 7.42 20.70 0.12
N ARG A 101 8.14 21.45 -0.72
CA ARG A 101 7.83 21.56 -2.16
C ARG A 101 7.97 20.24 -2.92
N GLN A 102 8.83 19.33 -2.44
CA GLN A 102 9.02 18.00 -3.03
C GLN A 102 7.82 17.08 -2.84
N VAL A 103 6.89 17.42 -1.95
CA VAL A 103 5.68 16.62 -1.67
C VAL A 103 4.59 16.96 -2.68
N ILE A 104 4.16 15.98 -3.46
CA ILE A 104 3.14 16.12 -4.49
C ILE A 104 1.93 15.27 -4.10
N PHE A 105 0.74 15.86 -4.04
CA PHE A 105 -0.50 15.14 -3.76
C PHE A 105 -1.10 14.51 -5.02
N THR A 106 -1.55 13.27 -4.87
CA THR A 106 -2.27 12.52 -5.91
C THR A 106 -3.43 11.75 -5.28
N PRO A 107 -4.35 11.16 -6.08
CA PRO A 107 -5.39 10.28 -5.52
C PRO A 107 -4.86 9.03 -4.80
N GLY A 108 -3.57 8.70 -4.95
CA GLY A 108 -2.90 7.57 -4.30
C GLY A 108 -1.71 7.07 -5.09
N ILE A 109 -0.93 6.18 -4.50
CA ILE A 109 0.36 5.73 -5.05
C ILE A 109 0.28 5.16 -6.49
N THR A 110 -0.83 4.53 -6.87
CA THR A 110 -1.00 4.06 -8.26
C THR A 110 -0.95 5.20 -9.26
N TRP A 111 -1.56 6.35 -8.93
CA TRP A 111 -1.48 7.57 -9.74
C TRP A 111 -0.06 8.12 -9.75
N SER A 112 0.57 8.21 -8.60
CA SER A 112 1.96 8.66 -8.44
C SER A 112 2.91 7.87 -9.33
N LEU A 113 2.86 6.54 -9.26
CA LEU A 113 3.70 5.65 -10.07
C LEU A 113 3.43 5.78 -11.57
N ASN A 114 2.16 5.92 -11.99
CA ASN A 114 1.84 6.13 -13.40
C ASN A 114 2.34 7.50 -13.90
N MET A 115 2.15 8.57 -13.13
CA MET A 115 2.66 9.91 -13.49
C MET A 115 4.19 9.87 -13.61
N PHE A 116 4.87 9.30 -12.63
CA PHE A 116 6.32 9.20 -12.62
C PHE A 116 6.85 8.37 -13.79
N LEU A 117 6.43 7.11 -13.91
CA LEU A 117 6.97 6.19 -14.92
C LEU A 117 6.70 6.67 -16.35
N ASN A 118 5.50 7.20 -16.63
CA ASN A 118 5.16 7.72 -17.96
C ASN A 118 5.89 9.04 -18.30
N GLY A 119 6.13 9.90 -17.30
CA GLY A 119 6.84 11.15 -17.47
C GLY A 119 8.36 10.99 -17.57
N PHE A 120 8.92 9.95 -16.90
CA PHE A 120 10.34 9.74 -16.77
C PHE A 120 10.93 8.85 -17.85
N LEU A 121 10.33 7.66 -18.09
CA LEU A 121 10.91 6.63 -18.95
C LEU A 121 10.76 6.97 -20.42
N ARG A 122 11.85 6.76 -21.18
CA ARG A 122 11.99 7.01 -22.62
C ARG A 122 12.27 5.69 -23.35
N GLU A 123 12.22 5.74 -24.66
CA GLU A 123 12.54 4.60 -25.53
C GLU A 123 13.95 4.06 -25.24
N GLY A 124 14.06 2.75 -25.09
CA GLY A 124 15.31 2.05 -24.84
C GLY A 124 15.82 2.07 -23.40
N ASP A 125 15.14 2.80 -22.48
CA ASP A 125 15.49 2.78 -21.05
C ASP A 125 15.33 1.37 -20.46
N HIS A 126 16.17 1.06 -19.46
CA HIS A 126 16.11 -0.16 -18.69
C HIS A 126 15.78 0.14 -17.22
N VAL A 127 14.95 -0.71 -16.60
CA VAL A 127 14.52 -0.62 -15.20
C VAL A 127 14.86 -1.91 -14.48
N VAL A 128 15.38 -1.81 -13.25
CA VAL A 128 15.51 -2.96 -12.35
C VAL A 128 14.41 -2.91 -11.31
N VAL A 129 13.69 -4.02 -11.12
CA VAL A 129 12.62 -4.16 -10.12
C VAL A 129 12.88 -5.36 -9.23
N SER A 130 12.23 -5.42 -8.06
CA SER A 130 12.25 -6.62 -7.22
C SER A 130 11.25 -7.68 -7.72
N GLY A 131 11.46 -8.94 -7.31
CA GLY A 131 10.48 -10.01 -7.55
C GLY A 131 9.24 -9.93 -6.65
N MET A 132 9.10 -8.86 -5.85
CA MET A 132 8.01 -8.67 -4.90
C MET A 132 7.00 -7.59 -5.31
N GLU A 133 7.17 -6.98 -6.49
CA GLU A 133 6.45 -5.79 -6.90
C GLU A 133 4.93 -5.97 -7.03
N HIS A 134 4.23 -4.92 -6.62
CA HIS A 134 2.79 -4.79 -6.80
C HIS A 134 2.43 -4.46 -8.26
N ASN A 135 1.20 -4.81 -8.69
CA ASN A 135 0.68 -4.45 -10.02
C ASN A 135 0.66 -2.94 -10.31
N GLY A 136 0.71 -2.10 -9.27
CA GLY A 136 0.87 -0.66 -9.41
C GLY A 136 2.18 -0.26 -10.11
N VAL A 137 3.22 -1.08 -9.97
CA VAL A 137 4.52 -0.97 -10.64
C VAL A 137 4.55 -1.77 -11.93
N MET A 138 4.21 -3.06 -11.86
CA MET A 138 4.43 -3.98 -12.98
C MET A 138 3.55 -3.69 -14.19
N ARG A 139 2.30 -3.29 -13.99
CA ARG A 139 1.39 -3.00 -15.11
C ARG A 139 1.79 -1.78 -15.93
N PRO A 140 2.14 -0.62 -15.33
CA PRO A 140 2.72 0.50 -16.07
C PRO A 140 4.02 0.13 -16.80
N LEU A 141 4.94 -0.61 -16.18
CA LEU A 141 6.18 -1.03 -16.82
C LEU A 141 5.90 -1.95 -18.02
N GLU A 142 5.01 -2.92 -17.88
CA GLU A 142 4.64 -3.82 -18.99
C GLU A 142 3.96 -3.05 -20.13
N GLN A 143 3.14 -2.04 -19.81
CA GLN A 143 2.55 -1.17 -20.81
C GLN A 143 3.62 -0.35 -21.53
N LEU A 144 4.57 0.27 -20.79
CA LEU A 144 5.66 1.05 -21.35
C LEU A 144 6.64 0.19 -22.17
N ARG A 145 6.85 -1.07 -21.76
CA ARG A 145 7.62 -2.04 -22.57
C ARG A 145 7.01 -2.21 -23.96
N LYS A 146 5.68 -2.30 -24.04
CA LYS A 146 4.95 -2.47 -25.32
C LYS A 146 4.88 -1.19 -26.13
N THR A 147 4.74 -0.04 -25.50
CA THR A 147 4.44 1.24 -26.18
C THR A 147 5.66 2.13 -26.40
N LYS A 148 6.66 2.05 -25.52
CA LYS A 148 7.91 2.85 -25.60
C LYS A 148 9.18 2.02 -25.82
N GLY A 149 9.07 0.68 -25.87
CA GLY A 149 10.24 -0.17 -26.07
C GLY A 149 11.24 -0.15 -24.90
N ILE A 150 10.79 0.17 -23.68
CA ILE A 150 11.64 0.00 -22.49
C ILE A 150 11.88 -1.50 -22.22
N SER A 151 12.89 -1.79 -21.40
CA SER A 151 13.10 -3.12 -20.86
C SER A 151 13.16 -3.09 -19.34
N TYR A 152 12.91 -4.23 -18.69
CA TYR A 152 13.12 -4.35 -17.25
C TYR A 152 13.67 -5.73 -16.89
N ASP A 153 14.48 -5.78 -15.85
CA ASP A 153 14.96 -6.99 -15.21
C ASP A 153 14.42 -7.12 -13.79
N VAL A 154 14.20 -8.36 -13.36
CA VAL A 154 13.76 -8.68 -12.00
C VAL A 154 14.97 -9.15 -11.19
N ALA A 155 15.25 -8.48 -10.08
CA ALA A 155 16.27 -8.89 -9.13
C ALA A 155 15.86 -10.20 -8.44
N ARG A 156 16.84 -11.09 -8.24
CA ARG A 156 16.61 -12.40 -7.61
C ARG A 156 16.01 -12.22 -6.22
N THR A 157 14.93 -12.93 -5.97
CA THR A 157 14.18 -12.91 -4.71
C THR A 157 14.23 -14.30 -4.06
N SER A 158 14.42 -14.36 -2.74
CA SER A 158 14.38 -15.61 -1.99
C SER A 158 12.94 -16.13 -1.84
N SER A 159 12.78 -17.39 -1.39
CA SER A 159 11.48 -17.97 -1.06
C SER A 159 10.80 -17.29 0.16
N GLU A 160 11.52 -16.46 0.90
CA GLU A 160 11.02 -15.64 1.99
C GLU A 160 10.70 -14.20 1.57
N GLY A 161 10.87 -13.88 0.28
CA GLY A 161 10.61 -12.55 -0.29
C GLY A 161 11.75 -11.55 -0.10
N GLU A 162 12.95 -12.00 0.25
CA GLU A 162 14.12 -11.13 0.42
C GLU A 162 14.76 -10.80 -0.92
N VAL A 163 15.23 -9.57 -1.04
CA VAL A 163 16.03 -9.09 -2.17
C VAL A 163 17.24 -8.38 -1.60
N THR A 164 18.44 -8.81 -1.96
CA THR A 164 19.68 -8.17 -1.50
C THR A 164 20.14 -7.07 -2.45
N ALA A 165 20.94 -6.14 -1.93
CA ALA A 165 21.51 -5.07 -2.73
C ALA A 165 22.38 -5.63 -3.87
N GLU A 166 23.13 -6.73 -3.64
CA GLU A 166 23.92 -7.40 -4.67
C GLU A 166 23.06 -8.04 -5.77
N ALA A 167 21.85 -8.53 -5.42
CA ALA A 167 20.93 -9.07 -6.41
C ALA A 167 20.39 -7.98 -7.34
N VAL A 168 20.20 -6.76 -6.82
CA VAL A 168 19.86 -5.56 -7.60
C VAL A 168 21.06 -5.13 -8.45
N GLU A 169 22.24 -5.00 -7.85
CA GLU A 169 23.47 -4.55 -8.53
C GLU A 169 23.81 -5.40 -9.74
N LYS A 170 23.66 -6.72 -9.65
CA LYS A 170 23.89 -7.66 -10.77
C LYS A 170 22.97 -7.43 -11.97
N LYS A 171 21.90 -6.67 -11.81
CA LYS A 171 20.95 -6.35 -12.88
C LYS A 171 21.15 -4.96 -13.48
N ILE A 172 21.97 -4.13 -12.83
CA ILE A 172 22.33 -2.81 -13.35
C ILE A 172 23.28 -2.96 -14.53
N GLY A 173 22.93 -2.36 -15.65
CA GLY A 173 23.71 -2.33 -16.87
C GLY A 173 23.77 -0.92 -17.48
N PRO A 174 24.48 -0.72 -18.59
CA PRO A 174 24.73 0.61 -19.18
C PRO A 174 23.48 1.39 -19.60
N LYS A 175 22.33 0.70 -19.75
CA LYS A 175 21.04 1.31 -20.09
C LYS A 175 20.12 1.45 -18.88
N THR A 176 20.53 0.99 -17.71
CA THR A 176 19.72 1.08 -16.50
C THR A 176 19.61 2.54 -16.10
N ARG A 177 18.39 3.02 -16.04
CA ARG A 177 18.07 4.39 -15.68
C ARG A 177 17.39 4.48 -14.33
N LEU A 178 16.73 3.40 -13.91
CA LEU A 178 15.91 3.35 -12.70
C LEU A 178 16.04 2.00 -12.01
N VAL A 179 16.21 2.04 -10.70
CA VAL A 179 15.85 0.92 -9.80
C VAL A 179 14.58 1.30 -9.10
N LEU A 180 13.55 0.44 -9.16
CA LEU A 180 12.29 0.67 -8.48
C LEU A 180 11.93 -0.56 -7.67
N VAL A 181 11.81 -0.40 -6.33
CA VAL A 181 11.44 -1.49 -5.44
C VAL A 181 10.37 -1.05 -4.45
N LEU A 182 9.54 -1.99 -3.98
CA LEU A 182 8.74 -1.74 -2.80
C LEU A 182 9.59 -1.83 -1.54
N HIS A 183 9.29 -1.04 -0.52
CA HIS A 183 10.00 -1.12 0.77
C HIS A 183 9.53 -2.32 1.61
N ALA A 184 8.25 -2.66 1.56
CA ALA A 184 7.70 -3.80 2.28
C ALA A 184 6.63 -4.54 1.47
N SER A 185 6.70 -5.87 1.49
CA SER A 185 5.79 -6.72 0.73
C SER A 185 4.37 -6.67 1.27
N ASN A 186 3.40 -6.42 0.40
CA ASN A 186 1.98 -6.52 0.72
C ASN A 186 1.47 -7.98 0.77
N VAL A 187 2.30 -8.95 0.42
CA VAL A 187 1.98 -10.38 0.47
C VAL A 187 2.49 -11.01 1.76
N CYS A 188 3.79 -10.96 2.01
CA CYS A 188 4.41 -11.67 3.14
C CYS A 188 4.98 -10.75 4.23
N GLY A 189 4.95 -9.43 4.04
CA GLY A 189 5.43 -8.47 5.01
C GLY A 189 6.94 -8.25 5.02
N THR A 190 7.73 -9.01 4.27
CA THR A 190 9.19 -8.87 4.21
C THR A 190 9.59 -7.45 3.81
N VAL A 191 10.53 -6.88 4.55
CA VAL A 191 11.08 -5.53 4.36
C VAL A 191 12.37 -5.63 3.56
N LEU A 192 12.50 -4.84 2.50
CA LEU A 192 13.68 -4.80 1.65
C LEU A 192 14.69 -3.77 2.18
N PRO A 193 16.00 -4.01 2.00
CA PRO A 193 17.07 -3.16 2.52
C PRO A 193 17.27 -1.92 1.61
N ILE A 194 16.37 -0.93 1.72
CA ILE A 194 16.35 0.23 0.83
C ILE A 194 17.58 1.14 0.99
N GLU A 195 18.20 1.18 2.18
CA GLU A 195 19.44 1.96 2.38
C GLU A 195 20.59 1.36 1.56
N GLU A 196 20.81 0.05 1.66
CA GLU A 196 21.86 -0.67 0.93
C GLU A 196 21.60 -0.65 -0.59
N ILE A 197 20.35 -0.76 -1.01
CA ILE A 197 19.97 -0.65 -2.43
C ILE A 197 20.25 0.77 -2.94
N GLY A 198 19.89 1.79 -2.16
CA GLY A 198 20.14 3.19 -2.51
C GLY A 198 21.64 3.51 -2.65
N GLU A 199 22.48 2.94 -1.78
CA GLU A 199 23.94 3.05 -1.92
C GLU A 199 24.46 2.42 -3.23
N VAL A 200 23.89 1.28 -3.63
CA VAL A 200 24.16 0.68 -4.94
C VAL A 200 23.76 1.64 -6.07
N CYS A 201 22.55 2.16 -6.04
CA CYS A 201 22.04 3.08 -7.06
C CYS A 201 22.94 4.32 -7.20
N LYS A 202 23.33 4.93 -6.08
CA LYS A 202 24.23 6.09 -6.05
C LYS A 202 25.59 5.78 -6.68
N ARG A 203 26.21 4.62 -6.37
CA ARG A 203 27.50 4.22 -6.96
C ARG A 203 27.44 4.04 -8.47
N HIS A 204 26.29 3.65 -9.00
CA HIS A 204 26.07 3.39 -10.42
C HIS A 204 25.45 4.57 -11.18
N ASP A 205 25.20 5.71 -10.50
CA ASP A 205 24.53 6.89 -11.08
C ASP A 205 23.18 6.53 -11.71
N VAL A 206 22.37 5.74 -10.99
CA VAL A 206 21.03 5.27 -11.38
C VAL A 206 20.00 5.81 -10.40
N PHE A 207 18.90 6.39 -10.89
CA PHE A 207 17.82 6.89 -10.03
C PHE A 207 17.16 5.77 -9.23
N PHE A 208 16.79 6.08 -7.98
CA PHE A 208 16.19 5.13 -7.06
C PHE A 208 14.77 5.55 -6.65
N ALA A 209 13.80 4.67 -6.95
CA ALA A 209 12.39 4.86 -6.60
C ALA A 209 11.91 3.78 -5.61
N VAL A 210 11.11 4.21 -4.61
CA VAL A 210 10.58 3.32 -3.58
C VAL A 210 9.06 3.43 -3.45
N ASP A 211 8.36 2.29 -3.58
CA ASP A 211 6.95 2.16 -3.22
C ASP A 211 6.82 1.90 -1.72
N THR A 212 6.34 2.88 -0.97
CA THR A 212 6.18 2.80 0.49
C THR A 212 4.76 2.48 0.94
N ALA A 213 3.89 1.97 0.06
CA ALA A 213 2.48 1.73 0.37
C ALA A 213 2.23 0.85 1.60
N GLN A 214 3.17 -0.04 1.96
CA GLN A 214 3.05 -0.92 3.14
C GLN A 214 3.94 -0.51 4.31
N SER A 215 4.80 0.49 4.14
CA SER A 215 5.77 0.91 5.16
C SER A 215 5.54 2.33 5.68
N ALA A 216 5.05 3.26 4.85
CA ALA A 216 4.73 4.62 5.27
C ALA A 216 3.80 4.64 6.49
N GLY A 217 4.20 5.37 7.55
CA GLY A 217 3.47 5.42 8.82
C GLY A 217 3.59 4.17 9.70
N THR A 218 4.50 3.22 9.34
CA THR A 218 4.76 2.01 10.11
C THR A 218 6.25 1.80 10.36
N LEU A 219 7.08 2.09 9.35
CA LEU A 219 8.53 2.04 9.46
C LEU A 219 9.10 3.47 9.31
N SER A 220 10.22 3.73 9.96
CA SER A 220 11.00 4.94 9.71
C SER A 220 11.62 4.85 8.32
N ILE A 221 11.51 5.92 7.54
CA ILE A 221 12.07 6.03 6.19
C ILE A 221 12.77 7.36 6.09
N ASP A 222 14.06 7.32 5.84
CA ASP A 222 14.88 8.49 5.59
C ASP A 222 15.27 8.55 4.13
N MET A 223 14.61 9.45 3.38
CA MET A 223 14.78 9.58 1.94
C MET A 223 16.22 9.99 1.58
N GLN A 224 16.85 10.84 2.37
CA GLN A 224 18.21 11.31 2.14
C GLN A 224 19.23 10.22 2.43
N LYS A 225 19.11 9.56 3.60
CA LYS A 225 20.02 8.47 3.99
C LYS A 225 19.96 7.29 3.01
N ALA A 226 18.77 6.96 2.54
CA ALA A 226 18.57 5.87 1.60
C ALA A 226 18.79 6.29 0.12
N ASN A 227 19.25 7.50 -0.15
CA ASN A 227 19.46 8.03 -1.51
C ASN A 227 18.24 7.82 -2.43
N ILE A 228 17.03 8.08 -1.92
CA ILE A 228 15.77 7.90 -2.65
C ILE A 228 15.44 9.14 -3.45
N ASP A 229 15.28 8.98 -4.77
CA ASP A 229 14.89 10.06 -5.68
C ASP A 229 13.38 10.20 -5.82
N PHE A 230 12.65 9.08 -5.73
CA PHE A 230 11.19 9.04 -5.77
C PHE A 230 10.66 8.16 -4.65
N LEU A 231 9.82 8.71 -3.79
CA LEU A 231 9.14 8.00 -2.72
C LEU A 231 7.62 8.11 -2.92
N GLY A 232 6.96 7.02 -3.30
CA GLY A 232 5.51 7.00 -3.47
C GLY A 232 4.79 6.51 -2.22
N PHE A 233 3.68 7.19 -1.83
CA PHE A 233 2.89 6.83 -0.65
C PHE A 233 1.37 6.85 -0.91
N THR A 234 0.61 6.20 -0.01
CA THR A 234 -0.85 6.25 0.01
C THR A 234 -1.38 6.56 1.40
N GLY A 235 -2.37 7.45 1.49
CA GLY A 235 -2.86 7.96 2.77
C GLY A 235 -3.66 6.95 3.59
N HIS A 236 -4.32 5.99 2.95
CA HIS A 236 -5.35 5.16 3.58
C HIS A 236 -4.87 3.86 4.24
N LYS A 237 -3.58 3.57 4.23
CA LYS A 237 -2.97 2.38 4.86
C LYS A 237 -2.27 2.77 6.17
N GLY A 238 -0.95 2.58 6.29
CA GLY A 238 -0.20 2.87 7.50
C GLY A 238 -0.26 4.35 7.94
N LEU A 239 -0.46 5.28 7.02
CA LEU A 239 -0.71 6.71 7.36
C LEU A 239 -2.10 6.97 7.96
N LYS A 240 -3.02 5.98 8.00
CA LYS A 240 -4.33 6.02 8.65
C LYS A 240 -5.31 7.12 8.22
N GLY A 241 -5.03 7.79 7.11
CA GLY A 241 -5.87 8.79 6.47
C GLY A 241 -7.00 8.20 5.62
N PRO A 242 -7.77 9.04 4.91
CA PRO A 242 -8.85 8.59 4.05
C PRO A 242 -8.34 7.97 2.75
N GLN A 243 -9.20 7.23 2.04
CA GLN A 243 -8.99 6.86 0.65
C GLN A 243 -9.06 8.08 -0.26
N GLY A 244 -8.51 7.97 -1.48
CA GLY A 244 -8.55 9.02 -2.49
C GLY A 244 -7.54 10.14 -2.25
N ILE A 245 -6.58 9.93 -1.36
CA ILE A 245 -5.42 10.79 -1.15
C ILE A 245 -4.16 9.94 -0.96
N GLY A 246 -3.07 10.41 -1.50
CA GLY A 246 -1.71 9.90 -1.42
C GLY A 246 -0.80 10.89 -2.11
N GLY A 247 0.36 10.44 -2.56
CA GLY A 247 1.30 11.33 -3.21
C GLY A 247 2.65 10.68 -3.46
N PHE A 248 3.59 11.54 -3.78
CA PHE A 248 5.00 11.20 -3.87
C PHE A 248 5.88 12.37 -3.44
N LEU A 249 7.10 12.04 -3.08
CA LEU A 249 8.19 12.98 -2.93
C LEU A 249 9.20 12.72 -4.05
N ILE A 250 9.81 13.79 -4.57
CA ILE A 250 10.74 13.71 -5.71
C ILE A 250 11.97 14.57 -5.43
N SER A 251 13.18 14.02 -5.73
CA SER A 251 14.42 14.79 -5.65
C SER A 251 14.50 15.86 -6.74
N PRO A 252 15.20 16.98 -6.52
CA PRO A 252 15.38 18.02 -7.54
C PRO A 252 16.02 17.48 -8.82
N GLU A 253 16.97 16.54 -8.69
CA GLU A 253 17.71 15.93 -9.82
C GLU A 253 16.78 15.06 -10.67
N LEU A 254 15.91 14.28 -10.03
CA LEU A 254 14.93 13.46 -10.76
C LEU A 254 13.83 14.34 -11.35
N ASP A 255 13.34 15.37 -10.62
CA ASP A 255 12.32 16.30 -11.11
C ASP A 255 12.73 16.95 -12.43
N ALA A 256 13.98 17.40 -12.56
CA ALA A 256 14.52 17.97 -13.80
C ALA A 256 14.43 17.00 -15.00
N CYS A 257 14.31 15.70 -14.77
CA CYS A 257 14.24 14.65 -15.78
C CYS A 257 12.82 14.18 -16.11
N VAL A 258 11.84 14.48 -15.24
CA VAL A 258 10.43 14.02 -15.36
C VAL A 258 9.58 15.08 -16.04
N ARG A 259 8.81 14.68 -17.05
CA ARG A 259 7.81 15.55 -17.68
C ARG A 259 6.45 15.35 -17.01
N PRO A 260 5.68 16.41 -16.79
CA PRO A 260 4.32 16.27 -16.30
C PRO A 260 3.45 15.53 -17.33
N VAL A 261 2.64 14.59 -16.86
CA VAL A 261 1.75 13.76 -17.70
C VAL A 261 0.33 14.31 -17.69
N ILE A 262 -0.07 14.95 -16.60
CA ILE A 262 -1.38 15.57 -16.43
C ILE A 262 -1.17 17.07 -16.47
N LEU A 263 -1.73 17.73 -17.50
CA LEU A 263 -1.58 19.14 -17.76
C LEU A 263 -2.90 19.87 -17.50
N GLY A 264 -2.85 21.09 -16.97
CA GLY A 264 -4.05 21.89 -16.71
C GLY A 264 -3.77 23.11 -15.86
N GLY A 265 -4.83 23.82 -15.48
CA GLY A 265 -4.68 25.01 -14.65
C GLY A 265 -4.23 24.67 -13.23
N THR A 266 -3.21 25.36 -12.75
CA THR A 266 -2.62 25.18 -11.40
C THR A 266 -2.98 26.33 -10.47
N GLY A 267 -3.47 27.47 -11.01
CA GLY A 267 -3.72 28.70 -10.27
C GLY A 267 -2.54 29.67 -10.27
N SER A 268 -1.34 29.21 -10.60
CA SER A 268 -0.15 30.02 -10.85
C SER A 268 0.06 30.19 -12.37
N HIS A 269 0.84 31.21 -12.76
CA HIS A 269 1.23 31.48 -14.16
C HIS A 269 0.09 31.34 -15.17
N SER A 270 -1.10 31.89 -14.83
CA SER A 270 -2.32 31.76 -15.66
C SER A 270 -2.22 32.47 -17.00
N ASP A 271 -1.21 33.28 -17.22
CA ASP A 271 -0.84 33.97 -18.45
C ASP A 271 -0.08 33.08 -19.44
N LEU A 272 0.50 31.96 -18.98
CA LEU A 272 1.25 31.02 -19.80
C LEU A 272 0.35 29.91 -20.34
N LEU A 273 0.61 29.49 -21.59
CA LEU A 273 -0.04 28.31 -22.19
C LEU A 273 0.71 27.00 -21.87
N SER A 274 1.95 27.10 -21.41
CA SER A 274 2.75 25.95 -20.97
C SER A 274 2.46 25.60 -19.51
N GLN A 275 2.64 24.32 -19.16
CA GLN A 275 2.61 23.89 -17.77
C GLN A 275 3.75 24.53 -17.00
N PRO A 276 3.54 25.02 -15.75
CA PRO A 276 4.63 25.45 -14.88
C PRO A 276 5.66 24.33 -14.63
N GLU A 277 6.91 24.72 -14.46
CA GLU A 277 8.00 23.79 -14.13
C GLU A 277 8.31 23.76 -12.62
N GLU A 278 7.75 24.71 -11.86
CA GLU A 278 7.96 24.82 -10.43
C GLU A 278 7.12 23.81 -9.65
N LEU A 279 7.74 23.17 -8.62
CA LEU A 279 7.05 22.33 -7.66
C LEU A 279 6.22 23.14 -6.66
N PRO A 280 5.03 22.69 -6.30
CA PRO A 280 4.35 21.45 -6.70
C PRO A 280 3.52 21.57 -7.96
N ASP A 281 3.35 22.77 -8.53
CA ASP A 281 2.41 23.11 -9.61
C ASP A 281 2.66 22.30 -10.89
N LYS A 282 3.91 21.93 -11.15
CA LYS A 282 4.28 21.03 -12.26
C LYS A 282 3.43 19.76 -12.32
N TYR A 283 3.04 19.22 -11.19
CA TYR A 283 2.33 17.93 -11.10
C TYR A 283 0.90 18.04 -10.56
N GLU A 284 0.51 19.18 -10.00
CA GLU A 284 -0.79 19.35 -9.34
C GLU A 284 -1.76 20.21 -10.14
N SER A 285 -2.13 19.72 -11.32
CA SER A 285 -3.13 20.37 -12.17
C SER A 285 -4.56 20.11 -11.67
N GLY A 286 -5.41 21.14 -11.73
CA GLY A 286 -6.83 21.07 -11.38
C GLY A 286 -7.11 21.44 -9.92
N THR A 287 -8.32 21.10 -9.46
CA THR A 287 -8.73 21.34 -8.06
C THR A 287 -8.27 20.20 -7.17
N MET A 288 -7.54 20.51 -6.11
CA MET A 288 -7.04 19.54 -5.17
C MET A 288 -8.15 18.88 -4.37
N ASN A 289 -7.91 17.63 -3.92
CA ASN A 289 -8.78 16.92 -2.99
C ASN A 289 -8.58 17.45 -1.55
N LEU A 290 -9.08 18.66 -1.29
CA LEU A 290 -8.95 19.29 0.03
C LEU A 290 -9.52 18.44 1.16
N PRO A 291 -10.72 17.81 1.05
CA PRO A 291 -11.20 16.91 2.11
C PRO A 291 -10.23 15.76 2.41
N GLY A 292 -9.63 15.19 1.35
CA GLY A 292 -8.63 14.12 1.50
C GLY A 292 -7.35 14.62 2.20
N ILE A 293 -6.85 15.81 1.83
CA ILE A 293 -5.64 16.41 2.43
C ILE A 293 -5.88 16.73 3.91
N ILE A 294 -7.02 17.34 4.25
CA ILE A 294 -7.36 17.68 5.63
C ILE A 294 -7.58 16.43 6.50
N GLY A 295 -8.20 15.39 5.92
CA GLY A 295 -8.27 14.08 6.58
C GLY A 295 -6.89 13.44 6.79
N LEU A 296 -5.98 13.59 5.83
CA LEU A 296 -4.60 13.12 5.96
C LEU A 296 -3.82 13.94 7.01
N HIS A 297 -4.01 15.26 7.05
CA HIS A 297 -3.44 16.13 8.09
C HIS A 297 -3.80 15.62 9.50
N ALA A 298 -5.09 15.38 9.76
CA ALA A 298 -5.53 14.85 11.05
C ALA A 298 -4.90 13.49 11.38
N ALA A 299 -4.70 12.64 10.38
CA ALA A 299 -4.04 11.36 10.55
C ALA A 299 -2.54 11.50 10.83
N LEU A 300 -1.85 12.43 10.17
CA LEU A 300 -0.43 12.72 10.41
C LEU A 300 -0.21 13.31 11.81
N SER A 301 -1.11 14.20 12.29
CA SER A 301 -1.08 14.70 13.67
C SER A 301 -1.17 13.56 14.68
N TYR A 302 -2.07 12.59 14.48
CA TYR A 302 -2.14 11.40 15.31
C TYR A 302 -0.85 10.57 15.29
N LEU A 303 -0.23 10.39 14.11
CA LEU A 303 1.03 9.66 13.99
C LEU A 303 2.18 10.38 14.70
N GLU A 304 2.24 11.71 14.62
CA GLU A 304 3.25 12.51 15.30
C GLU A 304 3.09 12.46 16.83
N GLU A 305 1.86 12.58 17.33
CA GLU A 305 1.54 12.51 18.75
C GLU A 305 1.81 11.13 19.35
N THR A 306 1.45 10.06 18.63
CA THR A 306 1.59 8.68 19.09
C THR A 306 3.04 8.19 18.95
N GLY A 307 3.71 8.59 17.88
CA GLY A 307 5.04 8.12 17.49
C GLY A 307 5.01 6.83 16.68
N ILE A 308 5.66 6.83 15.51
CA ILE A 308 5.73 5.68 14.60
C ILE A 308 6.36 4.45 15.27
N ASP A 309 7.39 4.64 16.10
CA ASP A 309 8.04 3.54 16.80
C ASP A 309 7.16 2.87 17.85
N VAL A 310 6.22 3.60 18.45
CA VAL A 310 5.21 3.01 19.35
C VAL A 310 4.26 2.14 18.54
N ILE A 311 3.70 2.70 17.47
CA ILE A 311 2.80 1.99 16.55
C ILE A 311 3.47 0.73 15.99
N ARG A 312 4.73 0.84 15.58
CA ARG A 312 5.51 -0.27 15.06
C ARG A 312 5.64 -1.39 16.09
N ARG A 313 6.08 -1.07 17.31
CA ARG A 313 6.28 -2.05 18.39
C ARG A 313 5.01 -2.82 18.75
N GLU A 314 3.89 -2.12 18.87
CA GLU A 314 2.59 -2.75 19.15
C GLU A 314 2.19 -3.71 18.03
N LYS A 315 2.32 -3.29 16.77
CA LYS A 315 2.05 -4.16 15.62
C LYS A 315 2.99 -5.36 15.57
N GLU A 316 4.27 -5.18 15.88
CA GLU A 316 5.27 -6.26 15.94
C GLU A 316 4.92 -7.29 17.02
N GLN A 317 4.50 -6.85 18.21
CA GLN A 317 4.11 -7.76 19.30
C GLN A 317 2.89 -8.61 18.93
N LEU A 318 1.84 -7.99 18.38
CA LEU A 318 0.64 -8.70 17.93
C LEU A 318 0.96 -9.70 16.81
N THR A 319 1.83 -9.30 15.88
CA THR A 319 2.24 -10.13 14.73
C THR A 319 3.09 -11.31 15.18
N ALA A 320 4.06 -11.10 16.10
CA ALA A 320 4.87 -12.17 16.67
C ALA A 320 4.00 -13.22 17.35
N ARG A 321 3.05 -12.78 18.20
CA ARG A 321 2.11 -13.67 18.87
C ARG A 321 1.26 -14.48 17.88
N PHE A 322 0.80 -13.85 16.81
CA PHE A 322 0.04 -14.55 15.77
C PHE A 322 0.91 -15.59 15.04
N LEU A 323 2.12 -15.23 14.63
CA LEU A 323 3.07 -16.13 13.98
C LEU A 323 3.39 -17.33 14.87
N ASP A 324 3.71 -17.10 16.15
CA ASP A 324 4.01 -18.17 17.10
C ASP A 324 2.83 -19.14 17.27
N GLY A 325 1.61 -18.62 17.25
CA GLY A 325 0.41 -19.44 17.38
C GLY A 325 0.04 -20.24 16.14
N VAL A 326 0.32 -19.72 14.93
CA VAL A 326 -0.15 -20.38 13.68
C VAL A 326 0.90 -21.32 13.06
N ARG A 327 2.20 -21.11 13.30
CA ARG A 327 3.26 -21.91 12.67
C ARG A 327 3.26 -23.38 13.10
N GLU A 328 2.74 -23.69 14.29
CA GLU A 328 2.66 -25.04 14.82
C GLU A 328 1.33 -25.75 14.48
N ILE A 329 0.41 -25.09 13.77
CA ILE A 329 -0.88 -25.69 13.39
C ILE A 329 -0.67 -26.61 12.18
N PRO A 330 -0.94 -27.94 12.30
CA PRO A 330 -0.89 -28.85 11.16
C PRO A 330 -1.85 -28.39 10.05
N GLY A 331 -1.41 -28.51 8.80
CA GLY A 331 -2.22 -28.09 7.64
C GLY A 331 -2.20 -26.58 7.35
N VAL A 332 -1.32 -25.81 8.03
CA VAL A 332 -1.07 -24.40 7.76
C VAL A 332 0.39 -24.19 7.37
N ARG A 333 0.61 -23.39 6.34
CA ARG A 333 1.94 -22.95 5.91
C ARG A 333 2.03 -21.43 5.97
N VAL A 334 2.91 -20.89 6.81
CA VAL A 334 3.24 -19.47 6.83
C VAL A 334 4.10 -19.15 5.61
N ILE A 335 3.74 -18.12 4.85
CA ILE A 335 4.46 -17.68 3.65
C ILE A 335 5.36 -16.49 3.98
N GLY A 336 6.62 -16.57 3.52
CA GLY A 336 7.66 -15.61 3.83
C GLY A 336 8.38 -15.91 5.15
N LYS A 337 8.96 -14.89 5.77
CA LYS A 337 9.74 -15.01 7.01
C LYS A 337 8.92 -15.59 8.16
N GLN A 338 9.55 -16.43 8.97
CA GLN A 338 8.92 -17.05 10.14
C GLN A 338 9.11 -16.23 11.44
N THR A 339 9.90 -15.16 11.39
CA THR A 339 10.23 -14.27 12.50
C THR A 339 9.82 -12.84 12.21
N MET A 340 9.95 -11.94 13.19
CA MET A 340 9.70 -10.50 13.01
C MET A 340 10.90 -9.73 12.43
N GLU A 341 12.04 -10.38 12.25
CA GLU A 341 13.22 -9.74 11.69
C GLU A 341 12.96 -9.28 10.25
N HIS A 342 13.13 -7.98 9.99
CA HIS A 342 12.82 -7.36 8.69
C HIS A 342 11.42 -7.71 8.16
N ARG A 343 10.41 -7.53 8.99
CA ARG A 343 9.02 -7.84 8.66
C ARG A 343 8.05 -6.77 9.17
N THR A 344 7.00 -6.50 8.40
CA THR A 344 5.84 -5.71 8.82
C THR A 344 4.72 -6.62 9.37
N ALA A 345 3.64 -6.01 9.86
CA ALA A 345 2.48 -6.71 10.43
C ALA A 345 1.56 -7.36 9.38
N VAL A 346 2.15 -8.00 8.37
CA VAL A 346 1.45 -8.74 7.31
C VAL A 346 1.85 -10.20 7.38
N VAL A 347 0.89 -11.10 7.55
CA VAL A 347 1.10 -12.55 7.58
C VAL A 347 0.20 -13.23 6.56
N SER A 348 0.80 -13.95 5.63
CA SER A 348 0.06 -14.78 4.67
C SER A 348 0.14 -16.25 5.04
N LEU A 349 -1.01 -16.89 5.04
CA LEU A 349 -1.15 -18.32 5.27
C LEU A 349 -1.62 -19.02 3.98
N ASP A 350 -1.05 -20.18 3.70
CA ASP A 350 -1.54 -21.12 2.72
C ASP A 350 -2.08 -22.36 3.44
N PHE A 351 -3.20 -22.86 2.96
CA PHE A 351 -3.86 -24.06 3.47
C PHE A 351 -3.72 -25.18 2.41
N PRO A 352 -2.68 -26.03 2.49
CA PRO A 352 -2.40 -27.05 1.45
C PRO A 352 -3.57 -28.00 1.19
N GLU A 353 -4.30 -28.38 2.23
CA GLU A 353 -5.41 -29.36 2.17
C GLU A 353 -6.77 -28.69 1.93
N MET A 354 -6.84 -27.34 1.80
CA MET A 354 -8.08 -26.58 1.61
C MET A 354 -7.88 -25.47 0.59
N ASP A 355 -8.93 -25.09 -0.12
CA ASP A 355 -8.90 -23.88 -0.94
C ASP A 355 -8.80 -22.64 -0.04
N ASN A 356 -7.83 -21.76 -0.32
CA ASN A 356 -7.62 -20.54 0.45
C ASN A 356 -8.86 -19.62 0.46
N ALA A 357 -9.70 -19.63 -0.59
CA ALA A 357 -10.94 -18.87 -0.62
C ALA A 357 -11.99 -19.48 0.32
N ILE A 358 -12.03 -20.79 0.46
CA ILE A 358 -12.88 -21.48 1.44
C ILE A 358 -12.41 -21.15 2.86
N ALA A 359 -11.11 -21.21 3.12
CA ALA A 359 -10.56 -20.85 4.43
C ALA A 359 -10.93 -19.41 4.83
N ALA A 360 -10.76 -18.43 3.95
CA ALA A 360 -11.13 -17.04 4.20
C ALA A 360 -12.64 -16.87 4.43
N PHE A 361 -13.48 -17.58 3.66
CA PHE A 361 -14.92 -17.58 3.83
C PHE A 361 -15.34 -18.12 5.20
N LEU A 362 -14.76 -19.24 5.64
CA LEU A 362 -15.06 -19.83 6.95
C LEU A 362 -14.62 -18.90 8.11
N LEU A 363 -13.44 -18.27 7.99
CA LEU A 363 -12.95 -17.28 8.97
C LEU A 363 -13.96 -16.14 9.14
N GLU A 364 -14.54 -15.63 8.05
CA GLU A 364 -15.53 -14.56 8.14
C GLU A 364 -16.88 -15.10 8.63
N GLN A 365 -17.42 -16.18 8.06
CA GLN A 365 -18.78 -16.62 8.33
C GLN A 365 -18.95 -17.25 9.72
N GLU A 366 -17.97 -18.01 10.19
CA GLU A 366 -18.08 -18.73 11.46
C GLU A 366 -17.47 -17.96 12.62
N TYR A 367 -16.39 -17.20 12.36
CA TYR A 367 -15.62 -16.52 13.42
C TYR A 367 -15.69 -14.99 13.34
N GLY A 368 -16.29 -14.41 12.30
CA GLY A 368 -16.41 -12.96 12.10
C GLY A 368 -15.07 -12.28 11.80
N ILE A 369 -14.06 -13.04 11.32
CA ILE A 369 -12.71 -12.54 11.06
C ILE A 369 -12.57 -12.17 9.59
N MET A 370 -12.36 -10.87 9.33
CA MET A 370 -12.20 -10.32 7.99
C MET A 370 -10.73 -10.34 7.57
N THR A 371 -10.42 -11.14 6.55
CA THR A 371 -9.10 -11.28 5.94
C THR A 371 -9.18 -11.01 4.43
N ARG A 372 -8.04 -11.01 3.75
CA ARG A 372 -8.00 -10.93 2.29
C ARG A 372 -7.45 -12.22 1.69
N VAL A 373 -8.05 -12.70 0.59
CA VAL A 373 -7.60 -13.92 -0.11
C VAL A 373 -7.21 -13.63 -1.56
N GLY A 374 -6.32 -14.44 -2.11
CA GLY A 374 -5.90 -14.45 -3.51
C GLY A 374 -4.49 -13.89 -3.74
N LEU A 375 -4.26 -13.29 -4.92
CA LEU A 375 -2.95 -12.83 -5.37
C LEU A 375 -2.55 -11.43 -4.87
N HIS A 376 -3.39 -10.77 -4.07
CA HIS A 376 -3.11 -9.45 -3.44
C HIS A 376 -2.58 -8.37 -4.41
N CYS A 377 -2.94 -8.46 -5.71
CA CYS A 377 -2.42 -7.62 -6.78
C CYS A 377 -0.87 -7.68 -6.96
N ALA A 378 -0.25 -8.79 -6.59
CA ALA A 378 1.19 -9.01 -6.67
C ALA A 378 1.53 -10.41 -7.21
N PRO A 379 1.13 -10.75 -8.46
CA PRO A 379 1.36 -12.08 -9.03
C PRO A 379 2.84 -12.44 -9.09
N LEU A 380 3.74 -11.47 -9.32
CA LEU A 380 5.18 -11.67 -9.34
C LEU A 380 5.71 -12.11 -7.97
N ALA A 381 5.21 -11.51 -6.88
CA ALA A 381 5.54 -11.92 -5.53
C ALA A 381 5.10 -13.36 -5.24
N HIS A 382 3.89 -13.74 -5.68
CA HIS A 382 3.41 -15.11 -5.53
C HIS A 382 4.21 -16.13 -6.35
N GLN A 383 4.75 -15.74 -7.52
CA GLN A 383 5.70 -16.56 -8.28
C GLN A 383 7.00 -16.77 -7.50
N SER A 384 7.56 -15.70 -6.93
CA SER A 384 8.79 -15.74 -6.11
C SER A 384 8.61 -16.59 -4.84
N LEU A 385 7.44 -16.49 -4.19
CA LEU A 385 7.10 -17.20 -2.95
C LEU A 385 6.54 -18.63 -3.16
N GLY A 386 6.38 -19.08 -4.43
CA GLY A 386 5.86 -20.42 -4.76
C GLY A 386 4.39 -20.63 -4.42
N THR A 387 3.57 -19.57 -4.44
CA THR A 387 2.13 -19.60 -4.14
C THR A 387 1.25 -19.20 -5.32
N PHE A 388 1.84 -19.00 -6.50
CA PHE A 388 1.10 -18.78 -7.76
C PHE A 388 0.63 -20.13 -8.34
N PRO A 389 -0.58 -20.23 -8.91
CA PRO A 389 -1.62 -19.21 -9.03
C PRO A 389 -2.62 -19.19 -7.86
N LYS A 390 -2.50 -20.07 -6.86
CA LYS A 390 -3.44 -20.27 -5.75
C LYS A 390 -3.61 -19.01 -4.88
N GLY A 391 -2.54 -18.24 -4.68
CA GLY A 391 -2.53 -17.12 -3.74
C GLY A 391 -2.46 -17.57 -2.27
N THR A 392 -2.84 -16.69 -1.35
CA THR A 392 -2.80 -16.93 0.11
C THR A 392 -3.99 -16.28 0.81
N VAL A 393 -4.25 -16.65 2.06
CA VAL A 393 -5.08 -15.87 2.98
C VAL A 393 -4.18 -14.93 3.77
N ARG A 394 -4.36 -13.63 3.61
CA ARG A 394 -3.53 -12.60 4.23
C ARG A 394 -4.21 -12.00 5.46
N PHE A 395 -3.51 -12.03 6.56
CA PHE A 395 -3.81 -11.32 7.78
C PHE A 395 -2.92 -10.08 7.87
N SER A 396 -3.46 -8.97 8.30
CA SER A 396 -2.68 -7.74 8.52
C SER A 396 -3.24 -6.94 9.68
N PHE A 397 -2.38 -6.65 10.65
CA PHE A 397 -2.76 -6.12 11.95
C PHE A 397 -2.52 -4.62 12.03
N SER A 398 -3.31 -3.99 12.89
CA SER A 398 -3.16 -2.61 13.35
C SER A 398 -2.75 -2.62 14.82
N GLU A 399 -2.13 -1.57 15.30
CA GLU A 399 -1.88 -1.32 16.74
C GLU A 399 -3.18 -1.18 17.54
N GLN A 400 -4.32 -1.04 16.87
CA GLN A 400 -5.65 -0.99 17.51
C GLN A 400 -6.31 -2.36 17.63
N ASN A 401 -5.70 -3.42 17.08
CA ASN A 401 -6.15 -4.78 17.38
C ASN A 401 -5.75 -5.16 18.81
N THR A 402 -6.51 -6.04 19.42
CA THR A 402 -6.25 -6.50 20.78
C THR A 402 -5.58 -7.88 20.78
N GLU A 403 -4.89 -8.22 21.87
CA GLU A 403 -4.36 -9.57 22.05
C GLU A 403 -5.44 -10.66 22.02
N GLU A 404 -6.63 -10.34 22.55
CA GLU A 404 -7.77 -11.26 22.51
C GLU A 404 -8.21 -11.55 21.07
N GLU A 405 -8.24 -10.53 20.22
CA GLU A 405 -8.54 -10.70 18.79
C GLU A 405 -7.49 -11.60 18.11
N ILE A 406 -6.21 -11.45 18.44
CA ILE A 406 -5.13 -12.29 17.91
C ILE A 406 -5.32 -13.75 18.36
N VAL A 407 -5.59 -13.99 19.65
CA VAL A 407 -5.84 -15.36 20.18
C VAL A 407 -7.05 -15.98 19.48
N ARG A 408 -8.13 -15.25 19.32
CA ARG A 408 -9.33 -15.71 18.56
C ARG A 408 -8.99 -16.02 17.11
N GLY A 409 -8.10 -15.23 16.48
CA GLY A 409 -7.62 -15.48 15.13
C GLY A 409 -6.86 -16.80 15.03
N ILE A 410 -5.94 -17.06 15.95
CA ILE A 410 -5.18 -18.31 16.01
C ILE A 410 -6.11 -19.51 16.22
N GLU A 411 -7.05 -19.41 17.16
CA GLU A 411 -8.01 -20.49 17.43
C GLU A 411 -8.92 -20.76 16.23
N ALA A 412 -9.37 -19.71 15.52
CA ALA A 412 -10.16 -19.87 14.31
C ALA A 412 -9.38 -20.59 13.20
N VAL A 413 -8.12 -20.22 12.97
CA VAL A 413 -7.24 -20.91 12.02
C VAL A 413 -7.10 -22.38 12.39
N LYS A 414 -6.85 -22.71 13.66
CA LYS A 414 -6.77 -24.08 14.13
C LYS A 414 -8.06 -24.87 13.88
N ARG A 415 -9.20 -24.31 14.24
CA ARG A 415 -10.50 -25.00 14.11
C ARG A 415 -10.89 -25.27 12.68
N ILE A 416 -10.61 -24.34 11.72
CA ILE A 416 -10.94 -24.58 10.31
C ILE A 416 -10.05 -25.69 9.69
N THR A 417 -8.81 -25.89 10.18
CA THR A 417 -7.92 -26.96 9.73
C THR A 417 -8.24 -28.32 10.35
N GLU A 418 -8.74 -28.36 11.58
CA GLU A 418 -9.11 -29.59 12.28
C GLU A 418 -10.46 -30.17 11.81
N ASN A 419 -11.32 -29.35 11.22
CA ASN A 419 -12.66 -29.77 10.83
C ASN A 419 -12.68 -30.42 9.45
N ARG A 420 -12.58 -31.77 9.44
CA ARG A 420 -12.58 -32.60 8.23
C ARG A 420 -13.84 -32.47 7.33
N ASN A 421 -14.92 -31.83 7.82
CA ASN A 421 -16.11 -31.57 6.99
C ASN A 421 -15.91 -30.48 5.94
N TYR A 422 -14.78 -29.76 5.97
CA TYR A 422 -14.42 -28.71 5.00
C TYR A 422 -13.32 -29.14 4.03
N LEU A 423 -12.72 -30.29 4.26
CA LEU A 423 -11.72 -30.93 3.42
C LEU A 423 -12.42 -31.91 2.44
#